data_e0222fe2365f9fa4df965e1c7688849c
#
_entry.id   e0222fe2365f9fa4df965e1c7688849c
#
_cell.length_a   1.000
_cell.length_b   1.000
_cell.length_c   1.000
_cell.angle_alpha   90.00
_cell.angle_beta   90.00
_cell.angle_gamma   90.00
#
_symmetry.space_group_name_H-M   'P 1'
#
loop_
_entity.id
_entity.type
_entity.pdbx_description
1 polymer ?
#
loop_
_entity_poly.entity_id
_entity_poly.type
_entity_poly.pdbx_seq_one_letter_code
_entity_poly.pdbx_strand_id
1 'polypeptide(L)'
;MKRVFVLIGSRRKEGNTIKLAKTITKNLDRSSFEIEYAMPQDYIIKPCVGCNNCFIETRCSIKDDIELLQEKILNSDVFIIASPVYLHYMTTDLKLILDRSAWWAHTLRLQGKPVVVLSTCSSNGFTTVLEPLSNIITFMGGNVIATANAAEFPNQIHNEEWLDEVSQEIANRITKFAYLPPQSNSAIEKTFLSGKMLIGEQEKFSKNSNIELGEYKYWRETGMLKYDTFKNYLAAMNKEVKGQNEDSIPATI
;
A
#
# COMPACT_ATOMS: atom_id res chain seq x y z
N MET A 1 -18.52 7.94 -0.72
CA MET A 1 -18.23 6.58 -1.20
C MET A 1 -16.76 6.28 -0.93
N LYS A 2 -16.42 5.12 -0.36
CA LYS A 2 -15.03 4.72 -0.08
C LYS A 2 -14.40 4.10 -1.32
N ARG A 3 -13.15 4.44 -1.62
CA ARG A 3 -12.43 3.94 -2.80
C ARG A 3 -11.54 2.76 -2.45
N VAL A 4 -11.73 1.66 -3.15
CA VAL A 4 -10.88 0.46 -3.08
C VAL A 4 -10.09 0.34 -4.37
N PHE A 5 -8.78 0.50 -4.30
CA PHE A 5 -7.90 0.31 -5.45
C PHE A 5 -7.27 -1.08 -5.41
N VAL A 6 -7.40 -1.83 -6.51
CA VAL A 6 -6.98 -3.23 -6.62
C VAL A 6 -5.90 -3.36 -7.70
N LEU A 7 -4.65 -3.53 -7.29
CA LEU A 7 -3.53 -3.77 -8.19
C LEU A 7 -3.30 -5.28 -8.35
N ILE A 8 -3.55 -5.78 -9.54
CA ILE A 8 -3.34 -7.18 -9.91
C ILE A 8 -1.98 -7.32 -10.61
N GLY A 9 -0.99 -7.89 -9.95
CA GLY A 9 0.35 -8.14 -10.49
C GLY A 9 0.40 -9.26 -11.53
N SER A 10 -0.57 -9.32 -12.45
CA SER A 10 -0.66 -10.31 -13.50
C SER A 10 -1.21 -9.68 -14.78
N ARG A 11 -0.70 -10.11 -15.94
CA ARG A 11 -1.21 -9.69 -17.25
C ARG A 11 -2.41 -10.50 -17.71
N ARG A 12 -2.76 -11.60 -17.01
CA ARG A 12 -3.91 -12.46 -17.36
C ARG A 12 -5.21 -11.81 -16.90
N LYS A 13 -6.00 -11.29 -17.85
CA LYS A 13 -7.28 -10.60 -17.57
C LYS A 13 -8.35 -11.51 -16.93
N GLU A 14 -8.25 -12.82 -17.12
CA GLU A 14 -9.17 -13.83 -16.59
C GLU A 14 -8.42 -14.92 -15.79
N GLY A 15 -7.35 -14.53 -15.10
CA GLY A 15 -6.55 -15.45 -14.28
C GLY A 15 -7.11 -15.61 -12.87
N ASN A 16 -6.58 -16.60 -12.14
CA ASN A 16 -6.99 -16.90 -10.76
C ASN A 16 -6.80 -15.71 -9.80
N THR A 17 -5.75 -14.90 -10.00
CA THR A 17 -5.46 -13.75 -9.13
C THR A 17 -6.55 -12.68 -9.20
N ILE A 18 -7.01 -12.33 -10.39
CA ILE A 18 -8.12 -11.38 -10.54
C ILE A 18 -9.45 -12.02 -10.11
N LYS A 19 -9.64 -13.33 -10.33
CA LYS A 19 -10.82 -14.07 -9.85
C LYS A 19 -10.93 -13.95 -8.33
N LEU A 20 -9.86 -14.26 -7.58
CA LEU A 20 -9.82 -14.14 -6.13
C LEU A 20 -10.15 -12.73 -5.66
N ALA A 21 -9.49 -11.72 -6.24
CA ALA A 21 -9.74 -10.32 -5.89
C ALA A 21 -11.19 -9.88 -6.17
N LYS A 22 -11.77 -10.30 -7.30
CA LYS A 22 -13.18 -10.02 -7.65
C LYS A 22 -14.15 -10.72 -6.72
N THR A 23 -13.88 -11.96 -6.29
CA THR A 23 -14.73 -12.69 -5.32
C THR A 23 -14.78 -11.95 -3.98
N ILE A 24 -13.63 -11.47 -3.48
CA ILE A 24 -13.56 -10.67 -2.25
C ILE A 24 -14.35 -9.38 -2.40
N THR A 25 -14.10 -8.62 -3.46
CA THR A 25 -14.70 -7.29 -3.63
C THR A 25 -16.19 -7.35 -4.04
N LYS A 26 -16.68 -8.50 -4.53
CA LYS A 26 -18.11 -8.74 -4.77
C LYS A 26 -18.95 -8.61 -3.50
N ASN A 27 -18.36 -8.94 -2.34
CA ASN A 27 -19.03 -8.89 -1.03
C ASN A 27 -19.02 -7.46 -0.42
N LEU A 28 -18.43 -6.47 -1.10
CA LEU A 28 -18.52 -5.08 -0.68
C LEU A 28 -19.79 -4.41 -1.21
N ASP A 29 -20.47 -3.67 -0.34
CA ASP A 29 -21.67 -2.92 -0.71
C ASP A 29 -21.34 -1.83 -1.76
N ARG A 30 -21.91 -1.96 -2.94
CA ARG A 30 -21.68 -1.05 -4.08
C ARG A 30 -22.24 0.35 -3.89
N SER A 31 -23.13 0.55 -2.94
CA SER A 31 -23.59 1.89 -2.56
C SER A 31 -22.57 2.65 -1.71
N SER A 32 -21.71 1.91 -1.01
CA SER A 32 -20.72 2.44 -0.07
C SER A 32 -19.29 2.43 -0.63
N PHE A 33 -18.99 1.55 -1.60
CA PHE A 33 -17.65 1.33 -2.14
C PHE A 33 -17.58 1.49 -3.67
N GLU A 34 -16.61 2.28 -4.12
CA GLU A 34 -16.15 2.35 -5.50
C GLU A 34 -14.89 1.47 -5.63
N ILE A 35 -14.87 0.56 -6.61
CA ILE A 35 -13.78 -0.39 -6.79
C ILE A 35 -13.16 -0.19 -8.16
N GLU A 36 -11.87 0.12 -8.15
CA GLU A 36 -11.05 0.25 -9.36
C GLU A 36 -10.01 -0.87 -9.42
N TYR A 37 -9.93 -1.55 -10.57
CA TYR A 37 -8.92 -2.58 -10.85
C TYR A 37 -7.89 -2.03 -11.81
N ALA A 38 -6.63 -2.39 -11.55
CA ALA A 38 -5.48 -2.06 -12.39
C ALA A 38 -4.60 -3.29 -12.60
N MET A 39 -4.04 -3.39 -13.79
CA MET A 39 -3.10 -4.44 -14.18
C MET A 39 -1.84 -3.82 -14.79
N PRO A 40 -0.69 -4.53 -14.82
CA PRO A 40 0.57 -3.97 -15.33
C PRO A 40 0.48 -3.40 -16.74
N GLN A 41 -0.32 -4.01 -17.61
CA GLN A 41 -0.49 -3.56 -19.00
C GLN A 41 -1.34 -2.30 -19.17
N ASP A 42 -1.98 -1.83 -18.14
CA ASP A 42 -2.77 -0.60 -18.16
C ASP A 42 -1.87 0.65 -18.04
N TYR A 43 -0.57 0.44 -17.76
CA TYR A 43 0.42 1.49 -17.52
C TYR A 43 1.71 1.20 -18.30
N ILE A 44 2.33 2.24 -18.81
CA ILE A 44 3.68 2.17 -19.39
C ILE A 44 4.67 2.51 -18.30
N ILE A 45 5.28 1.48 -17.68
CA ILE A 45 6.25 1.64 -16.59
C ILE A 45 7.59 1.02 -17.01
N LYS A 46 8.65 1.84 -17.05
CA LYS A 46 10.01 1.41 -17.40
C LYS A 46 10.73 0.84 -16.19
N PRO A 47 11.70 -0.06 -16.39
CA PRO A 47 12.50 -0.61 -15.28
C PRO A 47 13.25 0.48 -14.49
N CYS A 48 13.45 0.23 -13.19
CA CYS A 48 14.32 1.06 -12.35
C CYS A 48 15.78 0.93 -12.83
N VAL A 49 16.46 2.04 -12.95
CA VAL A 49 17.89 2.10 -13.37
C VAL A 49 18.84 2.32 -12.19
N GLY A 50 18.35 2.32 -10.95
CA GLY A 50 19.17 2.44 -9.74
C GLY A 50 19.86 3.82 -9.57
N CYS A 51 19.30 4.88 -10.13
CA CYS A 51 19.92 6.21 -10.10
C CYS A 51 19.85 6.90 -8.72
N ASN A 52 19.12 6.36 -7.76
CA ASN A 52 18.91 6.88 -6.41
C ASN A 52 18.27 8.29 -6.31
N ASN A 53 17.87 8.89 -7.43
CA ASN A 53 17.30 10.25 -7.45
C ASN A 53 16.00 10.34 -6.62
N CYS A 54 15.22 9.24 -6.53
CA CYS A 54 13.99 9.21 -5.76
C CYS A 54 14.20 9.34 -4.23
N PHE A 55 15.40 9.09 -3.71
CA PHE A 55 15.74 9.34 -2.31
C PHE A 55 16.11 10.82 -2.06
N ILE A 56 16.54 11.53 -3.11
CA ILE A 56 16.87 12.96 -3.05
C ILE A 56 15.62 13.82 -3.29
N GLU A 57 14.78 13.44 -4.25
CA GLU A 57 13.64 14.25 -4.71
C GLU A 57 12.28 13.72 -4.21
N THR A 58 12.23 12.57 -3.53
CA THR A 58 11.00 11.84 -3.15
C THR A 58 10.02 11.61 -4.31
N ARG A 59 10.58 11.44 -5.50
CA ARG A 59 9.87 11.09 -6.74
C ARG A 59 10.82 10.41 -7.72
N CYS A 60 10.27 9.62 -8.64
CA CYS A 60 11.09 9.02 -9.69
C CYS A 60 11.37 10.01 -10.82
N SER A 61 12.64 10.05 -11.30
CA SER A 61 13.04 10.92 -12.41
C SER A 61 12.64 10.37 -13.80
N ILE A 62 12.36 9.06 -13.90
CA ILE A 62 11.95 8.44 -15.17
C ILE A 62 10.50 8.84 -15.48
N LYS A 63 10.29 9.46 -16.63
CA LYS A 63 8.97 9.91 -17.08
C LYS A 63 8.22 8.76 -17.74
N ASP A 64 7.17 8.30 -17.06
CA ASP A 64 6.23 7.27 -17.47
C ASP A 64 5.01 7.29 -16.53
N ASP A 65 4.16 6.24 -16.55
CA ASP A 65 2.90 6.22 -15.82
C ASP A 65 3.02 5.83 -14.34
N ILE A 66 4.25 5.75 -13.78
CA ILE A 66 4.42 5.34 -12.37
C ILE A 66 3.76 6.32 -11.39
N GLU A 67 3.88 7.63 -11.63
CA GLU A 67 3.27 8.65 -10.76
C GLU A 67 1.74 8.53 -10.79
N LEU A 68 1.13 8.32 -11.96
CA LEU A 68 -0.31 8.10 -12.10
C LEU A 68 -0.79 6.89 -11.29
N LEU A 69 -0.07 5.77 -11.36
CA LEU A 69 -0.39 4.57 -10.58
C LEU A 69 -0.24 4.82 -9.07
N GLN A 70 0.85 5.50 -8.68
CA GLN A 70 1.10 5.88 -7.29
C GLN A 70 0.00 6.77 -6.72
N GLU A 71 -0.46 7.76 -7.48
CA GLU A 71 -1.57 8.64 -7.08
C GLU A 71 -2.86 7.86 -6.84
N LYS A 72 -3.20 6.90 -7.69
CA LYS A 72 -4.38 6.03 -7.50
C LYS A 72 -4.29 5.21 -6.21
N ILE A 73 -3.12 4.65 -5.92
CA ILE A 73 -2.87 3.94 -4.65
C ILE A 73 -3.04 4.90 -3.47
N LEU A 74 -2.43 6.08 -3.52
CA LEU A 74 -2.46 7.06 -2.42
C LEU A 74 -3.87 7.64 -2.21
N ASN A 75 -4.64 7.85 -3.25
CA ASN A 75 -5.99 8.41 -3.19
C ASN A 75 -7.08 7.40 -2.84
N SER A 76 -6.75 6.10 -2.71
CA SER A 76 -7.69 5.08 -2.26
C SER A 76 -7.83 5.07 -0.74
N ASP A 77 -8.99 4.66 -0.22
CA ASP A 77 -9.21 4.41 1.22
C ASP A 77 -8.67 3.04 1.64
N VAL A 78 -8.72 2.06 0.73
CA VAL A 78 -8.19 0.70 0.91
C VAL A 78 -7.40 0.30 -0.33
N PHE A 79 -6.25 -0.32 -0.11
CA PHE A 79 -5.42 -0.87 -1.18
C PHE A 79 -5.43 -2.39 -1.14
N ILE A 80 -5.72 -3.03 -2.26
CA ILE A 80 -5.56 -4.48 -2.44
C ILE A 80 -4.45 -4.72 -3.43
N ILE A 81 -3.45 -5.50 -3.05
CA ILE A 81 -2.33 -5.87 -3.91
C ILE A 81 -2.26 -7.39 -4.04
N ALA A 82 -2.23 -7.88 -5.27
CA ALA A 82 -2.33 -9.30 -5.56
C ALA A 82 -1.27 -9.75 -6.56
N SER A 83 -0.64 -10.90 -6.32
CA SER A 83 0.30 -11.51 -7.27
C SER A 83 0.09 -13.02 -7.38
N PRO A 84 0.13 -13.59 -8.58
CA PRO A 84 0.37 -15.03 -8.69
C PRO A 84 1.80 -15.35 -8.28
N VAL A 85 2.04 -16.61 -7.89
CA VAL A 85 3.39 -17.14 -7.67
C VAL A 85 4.03 -17.48 -9.01
N TYR A 86 5.10 -16.78 -9.37
CA TYR A 86 5.95 -17.10 -10.52
C TYR A 86 7.36 -17.43 -10.02
N LEU A 87 7.79 -18.67 -10.23
CA LEU A 87 9.10 -19.16 -9.79
C LEU A 87 9.41 -18.79 -8.31
N HIS A 88 8.48 -19.19 -7.41
CA HIS A 88 8.57 -18.91 -5.97
C HIS A 88 8.68 -17.42 -5.57
N TYR A 89 8.20 -16.50 -6.40
CA TYR A 89 8.17 -15.08 -6.05
C TYR A 89 6.99 -14.37 -6.70
N MET A 90 6.82 -13.07 -6.41
CA MET A 90 5.87 -12.22 -7.12
C MET A 90 6.29 -12.02 -8.58
N THR A 91 5.36 -11.62 -9.43
CA THR A 91 5.66 -11.36 -10.84
C THR A 91 6.69 -10.24 -11.02
N THR A 92 7.47 -10.31 -12.09
CA THR A 92 8.41 -9.25 -12.47
C THR A 92 7.72 -7.90 -12.66
N ASP A 93 6.53 -7.88 -13.25
CA ASP A 93 5.75 -6.65 -13.45
C ASP A 93 5.40 -5.98 -12.11
N LEU A 94 4.96 -6.76 -11.12
CA LEU A 94 4.67 -6.22 -9.79
C LEU A 94 5.93 -5.73 -9.09
N LYS A 95 7.01 -6.54 -9.15
CA LYS A 95 8.30 -6.15 -8.57
C LYS A 95 8.85 -4.87 -9.18
N LEU A 96 8.69 -4.69 -10.49
CA LEU A 96 9.07 -3.47 -11.20
C LEU A 96 8.33 -2.24 -10.64
N ILE A 97 7.02 -2.33 -10.42
CA ILE A 97 6.23 -1.25 -9.81
C ILE A 97 6.74 -0.92 -8.40
N LEU A 98 7.03 -1.95 -7.60
CA LEU A 98 7.55 -1.78 -6.24
C LEU A 98 8.96 -1.15 -6.23
N ASP A 99 9.85 -1.58 -7.13
CA ASP A 99 11.20 -0.98 -7.26
C ASP A 99 11.13 0.50 -7.64
N ARG A 100 10.18 0.88 -8.49
CA ARG A 100 9.92 2.28 -8.86
C ARG A 100 9.28 3.11 -7.73
N SER A 101 8.82 2.45 -6.67
CA SER A 101 8.24 3.05 -5.47
C SER A 101 9.12 2.86 -4.22
N ALA A 102 10.41 2.52 -4.38
CA ALA A 102 11.31 2.15 -3.27
C ALA A 102 11.43 3.25 -2.19
N TRP A 103 11.44 4.54 -2.58
CA TRP A 103 11.49 5.66 -1.64
C TRP A 103 10.27 5.75 -0.69
N TRP A 104 9.17 5.07 -1.01
CA TRP A 104 8.01 4.99 -0.13
C TRP A 104 8.32 4.28 1.20
N ALA A 105 9.30 3.36 1.19
CA ALA A 105 9.74 2.67 2.40
C ALA A 105 10.37 3.64 3.42
N HIS A 106 11.16 4.61 2.95
CA HIS A 106 11.82 5.57 3.83
C HIS A 106 10.90 6.72 4.27
N THR A 107 9.80 6.92 3.55
CA THR A 107 8.82 7.99 3.86
C THR A 107 7.53 7.48 4.48
N LEU A 108 7.40 6.18 4.75
CA LEU A 108 6.17 5.52 5.21
C LEU A 108 4.94 6.03 4.42
N ARG A 109 5.08 6.10 3.10
CA ARG A 109 4.19 6.86 2.21
C ARG A 109 2.73 6.42 2.26
N LEU A 110 2.44 5.17 2.64
CA LEU A 110 1.07 4.65 2.78
C LEU A 110 0.35 5.12 4.05
N GLN A 111 1.05 5.77 5.00
CA GLN A 111 0.46 6.53 6.10
C GLN A 111 -0.62 5.75 6.88
N GLY A 112 -0.36 4.47 7.21
CA GLY A 112 -1.30 3.62 7.95
C GLY A 112 -2.51 3.14 7.15
N LYS A 113 -2.50 3.30 5.82
CA LYS A 113 -3.54 2.83 4.90
C LYS A 113 -3.80 1.34 5.09
N PRO A 114 -5.08 0.90 5.20
CA PRO A 114 -5.41 -0.53 5.23
C PRO A 114 -5.09 -1.19 3.88
N VAL A 115 -4.34 -2.30 3.94
CA VAL A 115 -3.91 -3.05 2.76
C VAL A 115 -4.28 -4.52 2.91
N VAL A 116 -4.81 -5.11 1.84
CA VAL A 116 -5.02 -6.57 1.70
C VAL A 116 -3.98 -7.11 0.72
N VAL A 117 -3.27 -8.16 1.12
CA VAL A 117 -2.26 -8.82 0.29
C VAL A 117 -2.76 -10.19 -0.14
N LEU A 118 -2.83 -10.42 -1.45
CA LEU A 118 -3.37 -11.64 -2.02
C LEU A 118 -2.32 -12.37 -2.85
N SER A 119 -2.38 -13.70 -2.82
CA SER A 119 -1.57 -14.56 -3.68
C SER A 119 -2.43 -15.65 -4.31
N THR A 120 -2.02 -16.14 -5.45
CA THR A 120 -2.53 -17.39 -6.04
C THR A 120 -1.37 -18.23 -6.54
N CYS A 121 -1.47 -19.54 -6.41
CA CYS A 121 -0.46 -20.47 -6.88
C CYS A 121 -1.09 -21.74 -7.46
N SER A 122 -0.30 -22.52 -8.19
CA SER A 122 -0.76 -23.85 -8.57
C SER A 122 -0.80 -24.79 -7.37
N SER A 123 0.30 -24.91 -6.61
CA SER A 123 0.37 -25.82 -5.45
C SER A 123 1.20 -25.31 -4.28
N ASN A 124 2.18 -24.43 -4.52
CA ASN A 124 3.14 -24.01 -3.51
C ASN A 124 3.68 -22.59 -3.78
N GLY A 125 4.57 -22.12 -2.90
CA GLY A 125 5.29 -20.86 -3.06
C GLY A 125 4.50 -19.63 -2.59
N PHE A 126 3.32 -19.76 -2.00
CA PHE A 126 2.51 -18.61 -1.57
C PHE A 126 3.19 -17.81 -0.44
N THR A 127 3.93 -18.44 0.46
CA THR A 127 4.70 -17.75 1.52
C THR A 127 5.78 -16.85 0.94
N THR A 128 6.41 -17.29 -0.16
CA THR A 128 7.44 -16.49 -0.86
C THR A 128 6.88 -15.30 -1.63
N VAL A 129 5.57 -15.13 -1.68
CA VAL A 129 4.87 -13.94 -2.19
C VAL A 129 4.23 -13.15 -1.05
N LEU A 130 3.42 -13.79 -0.20
CA LEU A 130 2.68 -13.10 0.86
C LEU A 130 3.60 -12.43 1.88
N GLU A 131 4.64 -13.11 2.37
CA GLU A 131 5.54 -12.57 3.37
C GLU A 131 6.38 -11.40 2.85
N PRO A 132 7.12 -11.52 1.73
CA PRO A 132 7.89 -10.39 1.21
C PRO A 132 7.01 -9.20 0.81
N LEU A 133 5.84 -9.46 0.22
CA LEU A 133 4.93 -8.39 -0.19
C LEU A 133 4.33 -7.67 1.02
N SER A 134 3.92 -8.41 2.06
CA SER A 134 3.45 -7.83 3.33
C SER A 134 4.53 -7.01 4.02
N ASN A 135 5.79 -7.48 4.00
CA ASN A 135 6.92 -6.75 4.56
C ASN A 135 7.19 -5.45 3.79
N ILE A 136 7.19 -5.48 2.45
CA ILE A 136 7.35 -4.29 1.62
C ILE A 136 6.25 -3.26 1.92
N ILE A 137 4.99 -3.68 1.97
CA ILE A 137 3.87 -2.82 2.31
C ILE A 137 4.02 -2.22 3.70
N THR A 138 4.47 -3.01 4.68
CA THR A 138 4.73 -2.55 6.05
C THR A 138 5.86 -1.51 6.08
N PHE A 139 6.95 -1.72 5.35
CA PHE A 139 8.04 -0.75 5.22
C PHE A 139 7.56 0.56 4.57
N MET A 140 6.61 0.47 3.64
CA MET A 140 5.96 1.65 3.03
C MET A 140 4.93 2.31 3.97
N GLY A 141 4.75 1.84 5.20
CA GLY A 141 3.82 2.38 6.19
C GLY A 141 2.38 1.90 6.01
N GLY A 142 2.13 0.86 5.21
CA GLY A 142 0.81 0.27 5.01
C GLY A 142 0.44 -0.70 6.13
N ASN A 143 -0.80 -0.63 6.60
CA ASN A 143 -1.34 -1.55 7.59
C ASN A 143 -1.96 -2.76 6.89
N VAL A 144 -1.24 -3.88 6.87
CA VAL A 144 -1.74 -5.14 6.30
C VAL A 144 -2.84 -5.71 7.21
N ILE A 145 -4.09 -5.57 6.79
CA ILE A 145 -5.29 -5.97 7.54
C ILE A 145 -5.72 -7.41 7.27
N ALA A 146 -5.35 -7.96 6.12
CA ALA A 146 -5.62 -9.36 5.75
C ALA A 146 -4.62 -9.85 4.71
N THR A 147 -4.37 -11.16 4.72
CA THR A 147 -3.65 -11.87 3.68
C THR A 147 -4.44 -13.13 3.30
N ALA A 148 -4.44 -13.50 2.02
CA ALA A 148 -4.98 -14.77 1.57
C ALA A 148 -4.23 -15.32 0.37
N ASN A 149 -4.18 -16.66 0.28
CA ASN A 149 -3.74 -17.38 -0.90
C ASN A 149 -4.83 -18.35 -1.34
N ALA A 150 -5.01 -18.50 -2.65
CA ALA A 150 -5.84 -19.56 -3.22
C ALA A 150 -5.01 -20.40 -4.19
N ALA A 151 -4.87 -21.70 -3.86
CA ALA A 151 -4.16 -22.67 -4.69
C ALA A 151 -5.10 -23.42 -5.62
N GLU A 152 -4.56 -23.87 -6.79
CA GLU A 152 -5.27 -24.81 -7.66
C GLU A 152 -5.25 -26.23 -7.08
N PHE A 153 -4.15 -26.60 -6.43
CA PHE A 153 -3.95 -27.89 -5.78
C PHE A 153 -3.47 -27.71 -4.31
N PRO A 154 -4.21 -28.12 -3.28
CA PRO A 154 -5.60 -28.60 -3.32
C PRO A 154 -6.55 -27.53 -3.87
N ASN A 155 -7.71 -27.91 -4.33
CA ASN A 155 -8.64 -27.12 -5.14
C ASN A 155 -9.32 -25.96 -4.37
N GLN A 156 -8.56 -24.99 -3.88
CA GLN A 156 -9.09 -23.83 -3.14
C GLN A 156 -9.77 -22.81 -4.07
N ILE A 157 -9.13 -22.48 -5.21
CA ILE A 157 -9.64 -21.45 -6.14
C ILE A 157 -10.94 -21.84 -6.85
N HIS A 158 -11.33 -23.10 -6.78
CA HIS A 158 -12.58 -23.63 -7.33
C HIS A 158 -13.52 -24.21 -6.25
N ASN A 159 -13.14 -24.11 -4.98
CA ASN A 159 -14.00 -24.46 -3.85
C ASN A 159 -14.84 -23.22 -3.49
N GLU A 160 -16.11 -23.23 -3.90
CA GLU A 160 -17.00 -22.08 -3.72
C GLU A 160 -17.28 -21.80 -2.23
N GLU A 161 -17.47 -22.80 -1.41
CA GLU A 161 -17.72 -22.63 0.03
C GLU A 161 -16.53 -21.97 0.73
N TRP A 162 -15.33 -22.47 0.50
CA TRP A 162 -14.11 -21.89 1.04
C TRP A 162 -13.86 -20.44 0.54
N LEU A 163 -14.10 -20.20 -0.76
CA LEU A 163 -13.96 -18.88 -1.33
C LEU A 163 -14.96 -17.88 -0.75
N ASP A 164 -16.21 -18.30 -0.56
CA ASP A 164 -17.24 -17.44 0.02
C ASP A 164 -16.91 -17.09 1.47
N GLU A 165 -16.48 -18.06 2.30
CA GLU A 165 -16.08 -17.83 3.69
C GLU A 165 -14.91 -16.85 3.78
N VAL A 166 -13.81 -17.13 3.09
CA VAL A 166 -12.60 -16.27 3.10
C VAL A 166 -12.88 -14.89 2.54
N SER A 167 -13.66 -14.83 1.46
CA SER A 167 -14.00 -13.56 0.81
C SER A 167 -14.88 -12.69 1.69
N GLN A 168 -15.84 -13.27 2.39
CA GLN A 168 -16.70 -12.55 3.32
C GLN A 168 -15.92 -12.02 4.52
N GLU A 169 -15.00 -12.81 5.09
CA GLU A 169 -14.15 -12.36 6.19
C GLU A 169 -13.30 -11.18 5.77
N ILE A 170 -12.65 -11.26 4.60
CA ILE A 170 -11.80 -10.18 4.10
C ILE A 170 -12.64 -8.93 3.79
N ALA A 171 -13.82 -9.07 3.17
CA ALA A 171 -14.71 -7.95 2.89
C ALA A 171 -15.19 -7.26 4.18
N ASN A 172 -15.48 -8.03 5.24
CA ASN A 172 -15.82 -7.47 6.55
C ASN A 172 -14.63 -6.65 7.14
N ARG A 173 -13.40 -7.13 7.01
CA ARG A 173 -12.20 -6.40 7.42
C ARG A 173 -12.02 -5.12 6.59
N ILE A 174 -12.16 -5.20 5.27
CA ILE A 174 -12.11 -4.03 4.38
C ILE A 174 -13.14 -3.00 4.83
N THR A 175 -14.39 -3.40 5.02
CA THR A 175 -15.49 -2.52 5.46
C THR A 175 -15.14 -1.87 6.80
N LYS A 176 -14.70 -2.64 7.78
CA LYS A 176 -14.31 -2.11 9.09
C LYS A 176 -13.19 -1.07 8.98
N PHE A 177 -12.09 -1.41 8.31
CA PHE A 177 -10.90 -0.56 8.27
C PHE A 177 -11.04 0.65 7.34
N ALA A 178 -11.89 0.59 6.32
CA ALA A 178 -12.16 1.72 5.43
C ALA A 178 -12.79 2.93 6.15
N TYR A 179 -13.51 2.68 7.25
CA TYR A 179 -14.15 3.73 8.06
C TYR A 179 -13.39 4.07 9.35
N LEU A 180 -12.36 3.31 9.68
CA LEU A 180 -11.46 3.67 10.76
C LEU A 180 -10.40 4.69 10.28
N PRO A 181 -9.90 5.55 11.16
CA PRO A 181 -8.73 6.35 10.84
C PRO A 181 -7.52 5.44 10.53
N PRO A 182 -6.55 5.92 9.73
CA PRO A 182 -5.30 5.20 9.47
C PRO A 182 -4.65 4.69 10.77
N GLN A 183 -4.14 3.47 10.75
CA GLN A 183 -3.66 2.80 11.95
C GLN A 183 -2.23 2.30 11.79
N SER A 184 -1.50 2.29 12.90
CA SER A 184 -0.19 1.64 13.02
C SER A 184 -0.32 0.28 13.72
N ASN A 185 0.70 -0.54 13.56
CA ASN A 185 0.88 -1.80 14.27
C ASN A 185 2.35 -1.96 14.70
N SER A 186 2.67 -3.01 15.46
CA SER A 186 4.02 -3.23 16.00
C SER A 186 5.12 -3.31 14.93
N ALA A 187 4.82 -3.80 13.73
CA ALA A 187 5.78 -3.89 12.65
C ALA A 187 6.03 -2.51 12.00
N ILE A 188 4.96 -1.73 11.78
CA ILE A 188 5.08 -0.36 11.28
C ILE A 188 5.82 0.53 12.30
N GLU A 189 5.57 0.37 13.61
CA GLU A 189 6.28 1.11 14.65
C GLU A 189 7.79 0.84 14.62
N LYS A 190 8.21 -0.41 14.42
CA LYS A 190 9.63 -0.75 14.25
C LYS A 190 10.22 -0.07 13.01
N THR A 191 9.49 -0.07 11.89
CA THR A 191 9.90 0.61 10.66
C THR A 191 10.03 2.12 10.88
N PHE A 192 9.06 2.73 11.58
CA PHE A 192 9.08 4.15 11.91
C PHE A 192 10.30 4.52 12.76
N LEU A 193 10.59 3.74 13.81
CA LEU A 193 11.75 3.99 14.67
C LEU A 193 13.06 3.88 13.90
N SER A 194 13.22 2.85 13.06
CA SER A 194 14.40 2.69 12.21
C SER A 194 14.53 3.84 11.20
N GLY A 195 13.41 4.24 10.58
CA GLY A 195 13.34 5.39 9.68
C GLY A 195 13.72 6.69 10.39
N LYS A 196 13.22 6.93 11.60
CA LYS A 196 13.54 8.13 12.39
C LYS A 196 15.04 8.22 12.68
N MET A 197 15.71 7.09 12.96
CA MET A 197 17.16 7.07 13.13
C MET A 197 17.90 7.45 11.83
N LEU A 198 17.53 6.85 10.70
CA LEU A 198 18.11 7.18 9.39
C LEU A 198 17.93 8.66 9.05
N ILE A 199 16.73 9.19 9.25
CA ILE A 199 16.41 10.59 8.97
C ILE A 199 17.18 11.53 9.91
N GLY A 200 17.46 11.13 11.15
CA GLY A 200 18.33 11.87 12.05
C GLY A 200 19.77 12.01 11.53
N GLU A 201 20.32 10.99 10.87
CA GLU A 201 21.63 11.08 10.21
C GLU A 201 21.56 11.96 8.94
N GLN A 202 20.48 11.91 8.18
CA GLN A 202 20.27 12.80 7.03
C GLN A 202 20.13 14.27 7.47
N GLU A 203 19.51 14.53 8.61
CA GLU A 203 19.46 15.88 9.20
C GLU A 203 20.86 16.44 9.50
N LYS A 204 21.70 15.61 10.16
CA LYS A 204 23.11 15.99 10.45
C LYS A 204 23.90 16.26 9.16
N PHE A 205 23.74 15.38 8.17
CA PHE A 205 24.36 15.55 6.86
C PHE A 205 23.90 16.85 6.20
N SER A 206 22.61 17.15 6.18
CA SER A 206 22.04 18.36 5.58
C SER A 206 22.58 19.64 6.23
N LYS A 207 22.70 19.64 7.57
CA LYS A 207 23.28 20.78 8.31
C LYS A 207 24.75 21.01 7.99
N ASN A 208 25.53 19.95 7.77
CA ASN A 208 26.96 20.03 7.52
C ASN A 208 27.31 20.35 6.06
N SER A 209 26.53 19.85 5.10
CA SER A 209 26.78 19.98 3.67
C SER A 209 26.00 21.11 2.99
N ASN A 210 25.04 21.70 3.68
CA ASN A 210 24.08 22.66 3.12
C ASN A 210 23.24 22.06 1.96
N ILE A 211 23.08 20.72 1.94
CA ILE A 211 22.29 19.98 0.95
C ILE A 211 21.12 19.32 1.70
N GLU A 212 19.88 19.68 1.35
CA GLU A 212 18.70 19.07 1.94
C GLU A 212 18.29 17.83 1.15
N LEU A 213 18.30 16.66 1.82
CA LEU A 213 17.82 15.40 1.23
C LEU A 213 16.29 15.35 1.27
N GLY A 214 15.66 14.87 0.19
CA GLY A 214 14.20 14.87 0.04
C GLY A 214 13.47 14.04 1.08
N GLU A 215 14.04 12.92 1.53
CA GLU A 215 13.44 12.10 2.59
C GLU A 215 13.41 12.86 3.93
N TYR A 216 14.50 13.52 4.31
CA TYR A 216 14.53 14.37 5.50
C TYR A 216 13.53 15.53 5.37
N LYS A 217 13.50 16.21 4.22
CA LYS A 217 12.53 17.26 3.91
C LYS A 217 11.09 16.75 4.10
N TYR A 218 10.77 15.59 3.54
CA TYR A 218 9.45 14.98 3.65
C TYR A 218 9.05 14.73 5.13
N TRP A 219 9.93 14.12 5.93
CA TRP A 219 9.65 13.87 7.36
C TRP A 219 9.47 15.16 8.17
N ARG A 220 10.25 16.19 7.84
CA ARG A 220 10.13 17.51 8.46
C ARG A 220 8.79 18.18 8.10
N GLU A 221 8.45 18.23 6.81
CA GLU A 221 7.24 18.90 6.31
C GLU A 221 5.96 18.20 6.74
N THR A 222 5.95 16.87 6.78
CA THR A 222 4.82 16.09 7.31
C THR A 222 4.73 16.13 8.84
N GLY A 223 5.76 16.62 9.52
CA GLY A 223 5.81 16.69 10.98
C GLY A 223 6.10 15.36 11.68
N MET A 224 6.40 14.27 10.94
CA MET A 224 6.70 12.95 11.53
C MET A 224 7.82 12.99 12.57
N LEU A 225 8.83 13.85 12.39
CA LEU A 225 9.95 14.00 13.32
C LEU A 225 9.54 14.42 14.74
N LYS A 226 8.38 15.06 14.90
CA LYS A 226 7.87 15.57 16.18
C LYS A 226 7.33 14.47 17.10
N TYR A 227 7.08 13.27 16.57
CA TYR A 227 6.42 12.19 17.30
C TYR A 227 7.36 11.04 17.59
N ASP A 228 7.18 10.40 18.75
CA ASP A 228 7.97 9.24 19.17
C ASP A 228 7.45 7.93 18.62
N THR A 229 6.18 7.90 18.18
CA THR A 229 5.54 6.75 17.57
C THR A 229 4.75 7.16 16.33
N PHE A 230 4.68 6.26 15.37
CA PHE A 230 3.85 6.48 14.17
C PHE A 230 2.37 6.57 14.50
N LYS A 231 1.92 5.81 15.51
CA LYS A 231 0.56 5.88 16.03
C LYS A 231 0.18 7.29 16.50
N ASN A 232 1.08 7.96 17.27
CA ASN A 232 0.83 9.32 17.74
C ASN A 232 0.80 10.33 16.60
N TYR A 233 1.69 10.18 15.62
CA TYR A 233 1.68 10.97 14.39
C TYR A 233 0.35 10.83 13.64
N LEU A 234 -0.09 9.60 13.34
CA LEU A 234 -1.35 9.35 12.66
C LEU A 234 -2.56 9.90 13.43
N ALA A 235 -2.55 9.79 14.75
CA ALA A 235 -3.62 10.33 15.61
C ALA A 235 -3.71 11.86 15.53
N ALA A 236 -2.57 12.55 15.46
CA ALA A 236 -2.53 14.00 15.31
C ALA A 236 -3.04 14.45 13.93
N MET A 237 -2.58 13.81 12.84
CA MET A 237 -3.04 14.08 11.49
C MET A 237 -4.55 13.92 11.33
N ASN A 238 -5.14 12.88 11.97
CA ASN A 238 -6.58 12.68 11.95
C ASN A 238 -7.38 13.77 12.68
N LYS A 239 -6.82 14.38 13.73
CA LYS A 239 -7.47 15.51 14.45
C LYS A 239 -7.45 16.77 13.59
N GLU A 240 -6.35 17.06 12.91
CA GLU A 240 -6.23 18.23 12.03
C GLU A 240 -7.23 18.16 10.87
N VAL A 241 -7.39 16.98 10.23
CA VAL A 241 -8.35 16.78 9.14
C VAL A 241 -9.80 16.96 9.63
N LYS A 242 -10.13 16.51 10.84
CA LYS A 242 -11.49 16.72 11.42
C LYS A 242 -11.73 18.17 11.76
N GLY A 243 -10.78 18.87 12.37
CA GLY A 243 -10.92 20.30 12.70
C GLY A 243 -11.13 21.16 11.45
N GLN A 244 -10.37 20.93 10.37
CA GLN A 244 -10.56 21.65 9.11
C GLN A 244 -11.94 21.43 8.46
N ASN A 245 -12.55 20.27 8.66
CA ASN A 245 -13.90 19.98 8.15
C ASN A 245 -15.01 20.60 9.01
N GLU A 246 -14.79 20.82 10.30
CA GLU A 246 -15.73 21.49 11.18
C GLU A 246 -15.73 23.02 10.97
N ASP A 247 -14.57 23.61 10.70
CA ASP A 247 -14.43 25.04 10.38
C ASP A 247 -14.98 25.41 8.97
N SER A 248 -15.22 24.43 8.10
CA SER A 248 -15.74 24.64 6.74
C SER A 248 -17.27 24.60 6.61
N ILE A 249 -18.01 24.42 7.72
CA ILE A 249 -19.48 24.52 7.72
C ILE A 249 -19.84 26.00 7.94
N PRO A 250 -20.41 26.71 6.96
CA PRO A 250 -20.89 28.08 7.18
C PRO A 250 -21.96 28.05 8.26
N ALA A 251 -21.82 28.90 9.27
CA ALA A 251 -22.88 29.14 10.22
C ALA A 251 -24.13 29.57 9.45
N THR A 252 -25.13 28.70 9.38
CA THR A 252 -26.43 29.01 8.80
C THR A 252 -27.10 30.01 9.75
N ILE A 253 -27.27 31.24 9.27
CA ILE A 253 -28.10 32.27 9.89
C ILE A 253 -29.58 31.96 9.65
#